data_9013eefaa621e892837ca7c21ba7a0b1
#
_entry.id   9013eefaa621e892837ca7c21ba7a0b1
#
_cell.length_a   1.000
_cell.length_b   1.000
_cell.length_c   1.000
_cell.angle_alpha   90.00
_cell.angle_beta   90.00
_cell.angle_gamma   90.00
#
_symmetry.space_group_name_H-M   'P 1'
#
loop_
_entity.id
_entity.type
_entity.pdbx_description
1 polymer ?
#
loop_
_entity_poly.entity_id
_entity_poly.type
_entity_poly.pdbx_seq_one_letter_code
_entity_poly.pdbx_strand_id
1 'polypeptide(L)'
;MTKILIATDSFDQVNGVSTTYRNIVKTSPLKTVVIHPGLFHWTSFKIYPEVQICTQPFQAYKKIKSIKPTHMHIGTEGPIGLVARLYCKLHKIPYTTAYHTKFPEYLWKLARIPCKVTYGYLKMFHSDSKAILTPSLSAKRELKRRGFKHVHVWTRGVANELISHKKIIKNKHPRVIYVGRVSREKNLEVLCALQDKFEITIVGEGPRLNAYRKKYSKVKFLGYLFGRELADTYRAHDVFCFPSKTDTFGIVMIEALMNDLPVAAYPVTGPIDIVEHGKTGYLGHDLEFNIRQCLKLDRKKISPFLKHRWSWNTCVKILHQHLLSSH
;
A
#
# COMPACT_ATOMS: atom_id res chain seq x y z
N MET A 1 -12.50 -29.03 6.62
CA MET A 1 -11.38 -28.11 6.91
C MET A 1 -11.53 -26.83 6.10
N THR A 2 -11.46 -25.67 6.73
CA THR A 2 -11.53 -24.38 6.05
C THR A 2 -10.28 -24.16 5.19
N LYS A 3 -10.45 -23.98 3.87
CA LYS A 3 -9.37 -23.67 2.93
C LYS A 3 -9.58 -22.28 2.38
N ILE A 4 -8.74 -21.34 2.79
CA ILE A 4 -8.78 -19.98 2.30
C ILE A 4 -7.88 -19.87 1.07
N LEU A 5 -8.40 -19.29 0.00
CA LEU A 5 -7.63 -18.92 -1.17
C LEU A 5 -7.61 -17.39 -1.31
N ILE A 6 -6.42 -16.82 -1.50
CA ILE A 6 -6.23 -15.43 -1.90
C ILE A 6 -5.87 -15.40 -3.38
N ALA A 7 -6.66 -14.70 -4.19
CA ALA A 7 -6.41 -14.48 -5.61
C ALA A 7 -5.97 -13.02 -5.81
N THR A 8 -4.77 -12.80 -6.32
CA THR A 8 -4.20 -11.44 -6.48
C THR A 8 -3.29 -11.36 -7.69
N ASP A 9 -3.32 -10.25 -8.42
CA ASP A 9 -2.38 -9.97 -9.51
C ASP A 9 -1.06 -9.35 -9.01
N SER A 10 -0.93 -9.15 -7.69
CA SER A 10 0.26 -8.55 -7.07
C SER A 10 0.68 -9.33 -5.82
N PHE A 11 1.77 -10.12 -5.92
CA PHE A 11 2.30 -10.91 -4.80
C PHE A 11 3.84 -10.89 -4.74
N ASP A 12 4.52 -11.09 -5.89
CA ASP A 12 5.99 -11.18 -5.95
C ASP A 12 6.67 -9.82 -6.08
N GLN A 13 5.92 -8.80 -6.45
CA GLN A 13 6.44 -7.46 -6.70
C GLN A 13 6.76 -6.70 -5.39
N VAL A 14 7.58 -5.65 -5.51
CA VAL A 14 7.90 -4.74 -4.40
C VAL A 14 6.89 -3.60 -4.38
N ASN A 15 5.77 -3.80 -3.70
CA ASN A 15 4.73 -2.77 -3.51
C ASN A 15 3.86 -3.06 -2.28
N GLY A 16 3.03 -2.10 -1.88
CA GLY A 16 2.19 -2.19 -0.67
C GLY A 16 1.13 -3.30 -0.72
N VAL A 17 0.63 -3.70 -1.92
CA VAL A 17 -0.34 -4.79 -2.07
C VAL A 17 0.34 -6.13 -1.82
N SER A 18 1.48 -6.38 -2.46
CA SER A 18 2.31 -7.58 -2.25
C SER A 18 2.76 -7.70 -0.80
N THR A 19 3.22 -6.61 -0.19
CA THR A 19 3.58 -6.56 1.23
C THR A 19 2.40 -6.97 2.11
N THR A 20 1.19 -6.48 1.80
CA THR A 20 -0.02 -6.85 2.54
C THR A 20 -0.28 -8.35 2.50
N TYR A 21 -0.32 -8.94 1.30
CA TYR A 21 -0.66 -10.37 1.18
C TYR A 21 0.43 -11.31 1.71
N ARG A 22 1.70 -10.99 1.54
CA ARG A 22 2.80 -11.75 2.15
C ARG A 22 2.71 -11.77 3.67
N ASN A 23 2.43 -10.62 4.30
CA ASN A 23 2.27 -10.57 5.76
C ASN A 23 1.00 -11.27 6.24
N ILE A 24 -0.11 -11.20 5.50
CA ILE A 24 -1.33 -11.96 5.82
C ILE A 24 -1.04 -13.45 5.83
N VAL A 25 -0.38 -13.98 4.79
CA VAL A 25 -0.03 -15.40 4.71
C VAL A 25 0.89 -15.80 5.85
N LYS A 26 1.90 -14.98 6.19
CA LYS A 26 2.84 -15.21 7.29
C LYS A 26 2.15 -15.20 8.66
N THR A 27 1.13 -14.35 8.84
CA THR A 27 0.49 -14.11 10.15
C THR A 27 -0.78 -14.95 10.35
N SER A 28 -1.42 -15.40 9.27
CA SER A 28 -2.68 -16.15 9.33
C SER A 28 -2.50 -17.49 10.05
N PRO A 29 -3.34 -17.79 11.06
CA PRO A 29 -3.35 -19.10 11.71
C PRO A 29 -4.02 -20.18 10.84
N LEU A 30 -4.72 -19.76 9.78
CA LEU A 30 -5.43 -20.67 8.87
C LEU A 30 -4.58 -20.94 7.62
N LYS A 31 -4.64 -22.16 7.11
CA LYS A 31 -3.95 -22.53 5.88
C LYS A 31 -4.47 -21.69 4.71
N THR A 32 -3.64 -20.81 4.23
CA THR A 32 -3.94 -19.88 3.15
C THR A 32 -3.09 -20.20 1.92
N VAL A 33 -3.74 -20.35 0.77
CA VAL A 33 -3.10 -20.57 -0.52
C VAL A 33 -3.23 -19.31 -1.35
N VAL A 34 -2.17 -18.90 -2.04
CA VAL A 34 -2.20 -17.72 -2.92
C VAL A 34 -2.13 -18.15 -4.37
N ILE A 35 -2.96 -17.55 -5.21
CA ILE A 35 -2.89 -17.63 -6.68
C ILE A 35 -2.51 -16.25 -7.21
N HIS A 36 -1.43 -16.19 -7.96
CA HIS A 36 -0.85 -14.96 -8.49
C HIS A 36 -0.18 -15.21 -9.86
N PRO A 37 0.11 -14.17 -10.66
CA PRO A 37 0.66 -14.32 -12.00
C PRO A 37 1.96 -15.13 -12.07
N GLY A 38 2.84 -15.03 -11.07
CA GLY A 38 4.13 -15.75 -11.03
C GLY A 38 4.01 -17.27 -11.04
N LEU A 39 2.79 -17.83 -10.87
CA LEU A 39 2.52 -19.28 -11.02
C LEU A 39 2.22 -19.69 -12.47
N PHE A 40 2.16 -18.74 -13.42
CA PHE A 40 1.74 -18.93 -14.80
C PHE A 40 2.64 -18.13 -15.75
N HIS A 41 2.42 -18.25 -17.05
CA HIS A 41 2.98 -17.27 -17.99
C HIS A 41 2.30 -15.91 -17.79
N TRP A 42 3.11 -14.87 -17.77
CA TRP A 42 2.65 -13.50 -17.60
C TRP A 42 3.38 -12.54 -18.56
N THR A 43 2.77 -11.41 -18.78
CA THR A 43 3.35 -10.26 -19.50
C THR A 43 3.29 -9.02 -18.61
N SER A 44 3.93 -7.94 -19.04
CA SER A 44 3.88 -6.66 -18.34
C SER A 44 3.77 -5.50 -19.31
N PHE A 45 3.31 -4.36 -18.83
CA PHE A 45 3.37 -3.14 -19.62
C PHE A 45 4.80 -2.58 -19.67
N LYS A 46 5.26 -2.12 -20.84
CA LYS A 46 6.59 -1.49 -20.97
C LYS A 46 6.82 -0.34 -20.01
N ILE A 47 5.77 0.44 -19.70
CA ILE A 47 5.82 1.60 -18.79
C ILE A 47 5.76 1.16 -17.31
N TYR A 48 5.21 -0.02 -17.02
CA TYR A 48 5.06 -0.58 -15.67
C TYR A 48 5.44 -2.06 -15.67
N PRO A 49 6.74 -2.36 -15.84
CA PRO A 49 7.23 -3.74 -15.95
C PRO A 49 6.98 -4.58 -14.69
N GLU A 50 6.75 -3.94 -13.57
CA GLU A 50 6.39 -4.60 -12.31
C GLU A 50 4.90 -5.01 -12.22
N VAL A 51 4.04 -4.58 -13.15
CA VAL A 51 2.64 -5.02 -13.20
C VAL A 51 2.56 -6.28 -14.06
N GLN A 52 2.50 -7.42 -13.40
CA GLN A 52 2.37 -8.73 -14.03
C GLN A 52 0.93 -9.02 -14.41
N ILE A 53 0.70 -9.40 -15.64
CA ILE A 53 -0.61 -9.76 -16.19
C ILE A 53 -0.58 -11.23 -16.57
N CYS A 54 -1.37 -12.06 -15.90
CA CYS A 54 -1.51 -13.47 -16.24
C CYS A 54 -2.11 -13.62 -17.65
N THR A 55 -1.41 -14.34 -18.53
CA THR A 55 -1.85 -14.62 -19.90
C THR A 55 -2.53 -15.98 -20.05
N GLN A 56 -2.64 -16.75 -18.96
CA GLN A 56 -3.18 -18.11 -18.93
C GLN A 56 -4.41 -18.24 -18.01
N PRO A 57 -5.53 -17.53 -18.27
CA PRO A 57 -6.70 -17.53 -17.37
C PRO A 57 -7.32 -18.92 -17.18
N PHE A 58 -7.28 -19.76 -18.21
CA PHE A 58 -7.80 -21.14 -18.12
C PHE A 58 -6.97 -22.02 -17.19
N GLN A 59 -5.63 -21.88 -17.19
CA GLN A 59 -4.78 -22.61 -16.26
C GLN A 59 -4.96 -22.12 -14.82
N ALA A 60 -5.13 -20.80 -14.64
CA ALA A 60 -5.46 -20.23 -13.34
C ALA A 60 -6.80 -20.80 -12.81
N TYR A 61 -7.82 -20.90 -13.65
CA TYR A 61 -9.09 -21.55 -13.30
C TYR A 61 -8.91 -23.00 -12.89
N LYS A 62 -8.19 -23.83 -13.68
CA LYS A 62 -7.88 -25.21 -13.35
C LYS A 62 -7.15 -25.34 -12.01
N LYS A 63 -6.21 -24.46 -11.74
CA LYS A 63 -5.45 -24.43 -10.48
C LYS A 63 -6.36 -24.12 -9.30
N ILE A 64 -7.24 -23.12 -9.40
CA ILE A 64 -8.24 -22.82 -8.36
C ILE A 64 -9.14 -24.03 -8.11
N LYS A 65 -9.64 -24.67 -9.18
CA LYS A 65 -10.48 -25.88 -9.10
C LYS A 65 -9.78 -27.03 -8.40
N SER A 66 -8.48 -27.24 -8.64
CA SER A 66 -7.71 -28.32 -7.98
C SER A 66 -7.53 -28.10 -6.47
N ILE A 67 -7.47 -26.83 -6.03
CA ILE A 67 -7.33 -26.45 -4.62
C ILE A 67 -8.65 -26.71 -3.85
N LYS A 68 -9.80 -26.58 -4.51
CA LYS A 68 -11.14 -26.70 -3.89
C LYS A 68 -11.29 -25.77 -2.69
N PRO A 69 -11.18 -24.45 -2.87
CA PRO A 69 -11.30 -23.50 -1.75
C PRO A 69 -12.72 -23.48 -1.18
N THR A 70 -12.86 -23.30 0.13
CA THR A 70 -14.15 -23.11 0.80
C THR A 70 -14.52 -21.63 0.92
N HIS A 71 -13.50 -20.76 0.97
CA HIS A 71 -13.63 -19.30 1.05
C HIS A 71 -12.57 -18.64 0.19
N MET A 72 -12.88 -17.51 -0.40
CA MET A 72 -11.95 -16.81 -1.28
C MET A 72 -11.87 -15.31 -0.97
N HIS A 73 -10.65 -14.79 -0.92
CA HIS A 73 -10.39 -13.37 -0.92
C HIS A 73 -9.80 -12.95 -2.26
N ILE A 74 -10.47 -12.06 -2.99
CA ILE A 74 -10.03 -11.54 -4.28
C ILE A 74 -9.36 -10.18 -4.04
N GLY A 75 -8.04 -10.18 -4.12
CA GLY A 75 -7.21 -9.07 -3.69
C GLY A 75 -7.02 -7.96 -4.70
N THR A 76 -7.25 -8.23 -5.98
CA THR A 76 -7.07 -7.26 -7.05
C THR A 76 -8.09 -7.48 -8.17
N GLU A 77 -8.33 -6.42 -8.94
CA GLU A 77 -9.35 -6.38 -10.01
C GLU A 77 -8.80 -6.77 -11.39
N GLY A 78 -7.62 -7.38 -11.43
CA GLY A 78 -6.98 -7.83 -12.67
C GLY A 78 -7.42 -9.22 -13.13
N PRO A 79 -6.71 -9.82 -14.12
CA PRO A 79 -7.08 -11.11 -14.73
C PRO A 79 -7.22 -12.26 -13.74
N ILE A 80 -6.30 -12.40 -12.77
CA ILE A 80 -6.40 -13.43 -11.71
C ILE A 80 -7.65 -13.19 -10.86
N GLY A 81 -7.93 -11.93 -10.49
CA GLY A 81 -9.15 -11.58 -9.76
C GLY A 81 -10.43 -11.89 -10.52
N LEU A 82 -10.47 -11.62 -11.84
CA LEU A 82 -11.61 -11.95 -12.70
C LEU A 82 -11.87 -13.47 -12.79
N VAL A 83 -10.81 -14.26 -12.97
CA VAL A 83 -10.91 -15.73 -12.99
C VAL A 83 -11.43 -16.25 -11.66
N ALA A 84 -10.92 -15.73 -10.54
CA ALA A 84 -11.34 -16.11 -9.20
C ALA A 84 -12.82 -15.76 -8.95
N ARG A 85 -13.25 -14.55 -9.37
CA ARG A 85 -14.64 -14.11 -9.28
C ARG A 85 -15.57 -15.02 -10.08
N LEU A 86 -15.20 -15.35 -11.33
CA LEU A 86 -15.97 -16.27 -12.17
C LEU A 86 -16.10 -17.64 -11.48
N TYR A 87 -14.99 -18.18 -10.95
CA TYR A 87 -15.02 -19.46 -10.24
C TYR A 87 -15.96 -19.41 -9.02
N CYS A 88 -15.90 -18.36 -8.21
CA CYS A 88 -16.78 -18.18 -7.05
C CYS A 88 -18.26 -18.15 -7.45
N LYS A 89 -18.61 -17.44 -8.53
CA LYS A 89 -19.99 -17.37 -9.02
C LYS A 89 -20.50 -18.72 -9.50
N LEU A 90 -19.72 -19.43 -10.28
CA LEU A 90 -20.11 -20.75 -10.83
C LEU A 90 -20.25 -21.83 -9.74
N HIS A 91 -19.42 -21.76 -8.70
CA HIS A 91 -19.41 -22.76 -7.62
C HIS A 91 -20.09 -22.29 -6.33
N LYS A 92 -20.74 -21.11 -6.34
CA LYS A 92 -21.41 -20.50 -5.17
C LYS A 92 -20.53 -20.39 -3.93
N ILE A 93 -19.21 -20.09 -4.13
CA ILE A 93 -18.25 -19.95 -3.04
C ILE A 93 -18.33 -18.51 -2.52
N PRO A 94 -18.49 -18.33 -1.20
CA PRO A 94 -18.48 -17.00 -0.60
C PRO A 94 -17.09 -16.34 -0.74
N TYR A 95 -17.08 -15.05 -1.10
CA TYR A 95 -15.84 -14.32 -1.27
C TYR A 95 -15.92 -12.86 -0.82
N THR A 96 -14.78 -12.32 -0.44
CA THR A 96 -14.57 -10.91 -0.21
C THR A 96 -13.65 -10.33 -1.28
N THR A 97 -13.72 -9.02 -1.49
CA THR A 97 -12.84 -8.31 -2.42
C THR A 97 -12.05 -7.21 -1.70
N ALA A 98 -10.98 -6.72 -2.30
CA ALA A 98 -10.27 -5.57 -1.78
C ALA A 98 -10.14 -4.46 -2.83
N TYR A 99 -10.17 -3.22 -2.36
CA TYR A 99 -9.88 -2.02 -3.14
C TYR A 99 -8.61 -1.37 -2.60
N HIS A 100 -7.48 -1.61 -3.25
CA HIS A 100 -6.15 -1.15 -2.79
C HIS A 100 -5.68 0.14 -3.46
N THR A 101 -6.12 0.39 -4.69
CA THR A 101 -5.57 1.45 -5.53
C THR A 101 -6.70 2.27 -6.14
N LYS A 102 -6.50 3.58 -6.26
CA LYS A 102 -7.39 4.46 -7.04
C LYS A 102 -7.22 4.18 -8.55
N PHE A 103 -7.58 2.95 -8.92
CA PHE A 103 -7.40 2.42 -10.27
C PHE A 103 -8.04 3.30 -11.36
N PRO A 104 -9.25 3.88 -11.18
CA PRO A 104 -9.84 4.79 -12.17
C PRO A 104 -9.03 6.05 -12.42
N GLU A 105 -8.56 6.71 -11.37
CA GLU A 105 -7.74 7.92 -11.45
C GLU A 105 -6.36 7.61 -12.05
N TYR A 106 -5.85 6.43 -11.78
CA TYR A 106 -4.60 5.93 -12.33
C TYR A 106 -4.71 5.68 -13.84
N LEU A 107 -5.74 4.96 -14.30
CA LEU A 107 -5.98 4.70 -15.73
C LEU A 107 -6.30 5.97 -16.52
N TRP A 108 -7.00 6.93 -15.90
CA TRP A 108 -7.20 8.24 -16.51
C TRP A 108 -5.88 8.96 -16.78
N LYS A 109 -4.97 8.96 -15.80
CA LYS A 109 -3.65 9.60 -15.95
C LYS A 109 -2.78 8.89 -16.98
N LEU A 110 -2.83 7.57 -17.03
CA LEU A 110 -1.98 6.74 -17.87
C LEU A 110 -2.48 6.63 -19.31
N ALA A 111 -3.75 6.30 -19.49
CA ALA A 111 -4.35 5.92 -20.77
C ALA A 111 -5.55 6.77 -21.17
N ARG A 112 -5.86 7.85 -20.42
CA ARG A 112 -7.03 8.71 -20.64
C ARG A 112 -8.37 7.97 -20.65
N ILE A 113 -8.45 6.79 -20.00
CA ILE A 113 -9.70 6.05 -19.89
C ILE A 113 -10.63 6.79 -18.90
N PRO A 114 -11.87 7.15 -19.30
CA PRO A 114 -12.77 7.90 -18.45
C PRO A 114 -13.05 7.18 -17.12
N CYS A 115 -12.91 7.88 -15.99
CA CYS A 115 -13.13 7.32 -14.67
C CYS A 115 -14.53 6.69 -14.53
N LYS A 116 -15.57 7.22 -15.21
CA LYS A 116 -16.93 6.67 -15.19
C LYS A 116 -16.96 5.22 -15.70
N VAL A 117 -16.23 4.92 -16.77
CA VAL A 117 -16.13 3.56 -17.35
C VAL A 117 -15.44 2.62 -16.35
N THR A 118 -14.30 3.04 -15.80
CA THR A 118 -13.54 2.23 -14.86
C THR A 118 -14.31 2.00 -13.55
N TYR A 119 -15.03 3.01 -13.03
CA TYR A 119 -15.89 2.81 -11.86
C TYR A 119 -17.09 1.90 -12.17
N GLY A 120 -17.61 1.90 -13.40
CA GLY A 120 -18.62 0.94 -13.88
C GLY A 120 -18.11 -0.50 -13.80
N TYR A 121 -16.89 -0.75 -14.32
CA TYR A 121 -16.20 -2.04 -14.19
C TYR A 121 -16.01 -2.45 -12.73
N LEU A 122 -15.52 -1.56 -11.88
CA LEU A 122 -15.31 -1.84 -10.46
C LEU A 122 -16.62 -2.18 -9.73
N LYS A 123 -17.71 -1.47 -10.04
CA LYS A 123 -19.03 -1.80 -9.48
C LYS A 123 -19.46 -3.21 -9.86
N MET A 124 -19.32 -3.60 -11.14
CA MET A 124 -19.61 -4.95 -11.61
C MET A 124 -18.70 -5.98 -10.92
N PHE A 125 -17.40 -5.68 -10.79
CA PHE A 125 -16.43 -6.58 -10.18
C PHE A 125 -16.73 -6.88 -8.70
N HIS A 126 -17.11 -5.85 -7.94
CA HIS A 126 -17.35 -5.95 -6.49
C HIS A 126 -18.81 -6.28 -6.12
N SER A 127 -19.75 -6.32 -7.08
CA SER A 127 -21.22 -6.37 -6.81
C SER A 127 -21.65 -7.53 -5.93
N ASP A 128 -21.08 -8.71 -6.13
CA ASP A 128 -21.52 -9.95 -5.49
C ASP A 128 -20.61 -10.35 -4.31
N SER A 129 -19.67 -9.48 -3.92
CA SER A 129 -18.79 -9.77 -2.78
C SER A 129 -19.50 -9.51 -1.44
N LYS A 130 -19.28 -10.38 -0.46
CA LYS A 130 -19.80 -10.21 0.91
C LYS A 130 -19.32 -8.90 1.54
N ALA A 131 -18.06 -8.54 1.28
CA ALA A 131 -17.44 -7.31 1.76
C ALA A 131 -16.38 -6.80 0.78
N ILE A 132 -16.30 -5.48 0.63
CA ILE A 132 -15.23 -4.77 -0.05
C ILE A 132 -14.31 -4.21 1.02
N LEU A 133 -13.08 -4.70 1.08
CA LEU A 133 -12.10 -4.29 2.09
C LEU A 133 -11.21 -3.17 1.53
N THR A 134 -11.15 -2.03 2.23
CA THR A 134 -10.37 -0.86 1.80
C THR A 134 -9.47 -0.36 2.93
N PRO A 135 -8.25 0.15 2.64
CA PRO A 135 -7.26 0.38 3.68
C PRO A 135 -7.54 1.59 4.57
N SER A 136 -8.44 2.49 4.18
CA SER A 136 -8.62 3.75 4.89
C SER A 136 -10.09 4.20 4.97
N LEU A 137 -10.39 5.04 5.97
CA LEU A 137 -11.73 5.59 6.16
C LEU A 137 -12.11 6.55 5.02
N SER A 138 -11.16 7.33 4.53
CA SER A 138 -11.40 8.23 3.39
C SER A 138 -11.73 7.46 2.11
N ALA A 139 -11.03 6.36 1.83
CA ALA A 139 -11.33 5.48 0.69
C ALA A 139 -12.71 4.81 0.86
N LYS A 140 -13.07 4.36 2.08
CA LYS A 140 -14.41 3.86 2.38
C LYS A 140 -15.50 4.91 2.09
N ARG A 141 -15.30 6.14 2.54
CA ARG A 141 -16.26 7.25 2.30
C ARG A 141 -16.39 7.56 0.81
N GLU A 142 -15.30 7.57 0.06
CA GLU A 142 -15.30 7.79 -1.38
C GLU A 142 -16.08 6.70 -2.12
N LEU A 143 -15.79 5.42 -1.86
CA LEU A 143 -16.52 4.30 -2.46
C LEU A 143 -18.01 4.34 -2.13
N LYS A 144 -18.38 4.62 -0.86
CA LYS A 144 -19.79 4.76 -0.47
C LYS A 144 -20.50 5.89 -1.23
N ARG A 145 -19.88 7.09 -1.38
CA ARG A 145 -20.46 8.19 -2.18
C ARG A 145 -20.67 7.81 -3.64
N ARG A 146 -19.85 6.90 -4.17
CA ARG A 146 -19.97 6.34 -5.53
C ARG A 146 -20.99 5.19 -5.63
N GLY A 147 -21.68 4.83 -4.54
CA GLY A 147 -22.73 3.82 -4.49
C GLY A 147 -22.24 2.39 -4.32
N PHE A 148 -21.00 2.16 -3.84
CA PHE A 148 -20.55 0.83 -3.44
C PHE A 148 -21.16 0.44 -2.09
N LYS A 149 -21.65 -0.81 -2.00
CA LYS A 149 -22.24 -1.40 -0.79
C LYS A 149 -21.20 -2.25 -0.04
N HIS A 150 -21.47 -2.58 1.22
CA HIS A 150 -20.64 -3.48 2.05
C HIS A 150 -19.14 -3.12 2.11
N VAL A 151 -18.81 -1.82 2.13
CA VAL A 151 -17.43 -1.33 2.21
C VAL A 151 -16.98 -1.24 3.66
N HIS A 152 -15.88 -1.92 3.99
CA HIS A 152 -15.31 -1.99 5.34
C HIS A 152 -13.85 -1.52 5.35
N VAL A 153 -13.45 -0.88 6.45
CA VAL A 153 -12.04 -0.52 6.65
C VAL A 153 -11.26 -1.76 7.06
N TRP A 154 -10.17 -2.00 6.37
CA TRP A 154 -9.27 -3.09 6.61
C TRP A 154 -7.86 -2.56 6.82
N THR A 155 -7.44 -2.47 8.07
CA THR A 155 -6.18 -1.87 8.49
C THR A 155 -4.95 -2.60 7.90
N ARG A 156 -3.77 -2.06 8.17
CA ARG A 156 -2.47 -2.63 7.82
C ARG A 156 -1.65 -2.80 9.10
N GLY A 157 -0.52 -3.48 8.99
CA GLY A 157 0.43 -3.63 10.07
C GLY A 157 1.84 -3.25 9.65
N VAL A 158 2.73 -3.15 10.61
CA VAL A 158 4.17 -3.07 10.40
C VAL A 158 4.79 -4.35 10.94
N ALA A 159 5.68 -4.96 10.16
CA ALA A 159 6.37 -6.17 10.56
C ALA A 159 7.48 -5.84 11.58
N ASN A 160 7.72 -6.73 12.54
CA ASN A 160 8.70 -6.47 13.63
C ASN A 160 10.11 -6.20 13.10
N GLU A 161 10.50 -6.83 11.99
CA GLU A 161 11.77 -6.58 11.32
C GLU A 161 11.92 -5.16 10.74
N LEU A 162 10.81 -4.45 10.58
CA LEU A 162 10.77 -3.05 10.15
C LEU A 162 10.70 -2.05 11.31
N ILE A 163 10.91 -2.50 12.55
CA ILE A 163 10.96 -1.63 13.73
C ILE A 163 12.38 -1.62 14.27
N SER A 164 13.05 -0.48 14.21
CA SER A 164 14.40 -0.31 14.75
C SER A 164 14.37 -0.07 16.26
N HIS A 165 15.32 -0.69 16.96
CA HIS A 165 15.56 -0.48 18.39
C HIS A 165 16.75 0.44 18.66
N LYS A 166 17.35 1.04 17.61
CA LYS A 166 18.45 2.00 17.78
C LYS A 166 17.96 3.28 18.47
N LYS A 167 18.88 3.94 19.18
CA LYS A 167 18.61 5.24 19.79
C LYS A 167 18.28 6.28 18.70
N ILE A 168 17.35 7.18 19.02
CA ILE A 168 17.10 8.36 18.17
C ILE A 168 18.31 9.28 18.30
N ILE A 169 18.88 9.64 17.15
CA ILE A 169 20.01 10.58 17.06
C ILE A 169 19.43 11.92 16.60
N LYS A 170 19.80 13.00 17.27
CA LYS A 170 19.50 14.35 16.80
C LYS A 170 20.59 14.77 15.83
N ASN A 171 20.22 14.98 14.58
CA ASN A 171 21.16 15.35 13.54
C ASN A 171 21.47 16.87 13.58
N LYS A 172 22.70 17.25 13.30
CA LYS A 172 23.11 18.68 13.22
C LYS A 172 22.40 19.37 12.05
N HIS A 173 22.35 18.70 10.90
CA HIS A 173 21.57 19.10 9.73
C HIS A 173 20.34 18.18 9.62
N PRO A 174 19.12 18.74 9.51
CA PRO A 174 17.90 17.92 9.46
C PRO A 174 17.91 16.97 8.26
N ARG A 175 17.67 15.67 8.52
CA ARG A 175 17.63 14.60 7.53
C ARG A 175 16.20 14.23 7.21
N VAL A 176 15.84 14.33 5.95
CA VAL A 176 14.50 14.01 5.45
C VAL A 176 14.58 12.79 4.55
N ILE A 177 13.72 11.81 4.81
CA ILE A 177 13.67 10.58 4.01
C ILE A 177 12.33 10.44 3.29
N TYR A 178 12.38 9.90 2.09
CA TYR A 178 11.26 9.31 1.37
C TYR A 178 11.55 7.83 1.10
N VAL A 179 10.55 6.99 1.22
CA VAL A 179 10.62 5.57 0.86
C VAL A 179 9.47 5.23 -0.09
N GLY A 180 9.80 4.63 -1.23
CA GLY A 180 8.80 4.22 -2.21
C GLY A 180 9.30 4.32 -3.64
N ARG A 181 8.40 4.04 -4.59
CA ARG A 181 8.70 4.08 -6.02
C ARG A 181 9.13 5.47 -6.48
N VAL A 182 10.20 5.53 -7.28
CA VAL A 182 10.71 6.75 -7.87
C VAL A 182 10.02 7.00 -9.22
N SER A 183 8.84 7.61 -9.18
CA SER A 183 7.97 7.81 -10.35
C SER A 183 7.25 9.15 -10.31
N ARG A 184 6.68 9.56 -11.46
CA ARG A 184 6.07 10.88 -11.61
C ARG A 184 4.89 11.13 -10.65
N GLU A 185 4.04 10.12 -10.43
CA GLU A 185 2.87 10.21 -9.56
C GLU A 185 3.22 10.42 -8.08
N LYS A 186 4.47 10.08 -7.68
CA LYS A 186 4.97 10.29 -6.32
C LYS A 186 5.45 11.71 -6.05
N ASN A 187 5.53 12.55 -7.09
CA ASN A 187 5.77 13.99 -6.97
C ASN A 187 7.08 14.35 -6.21
N LEU A 188 8.14 13.52 -6.40
CA LEU A 188 9.40 13.68 -5.66
C LEU A 188 10.16 14.97 -6.01
N GLU A 189 9.86 15.60 -7.13
CA GLU A 189 10.50 16.86 -7.54
C GLU A 189 10.36 17.93 -6.47
N VAL A 190 9.19 18.02 -5.82
CA VAL A 190 8.94 19.02 -4.77
C VAL A 190 9.84 18.79 -3.55
N LEU A 191 10.07 17.52 -3.18
CA LEU A 191 10.97 17.19 -2.09
C LEU A 191 12.43 17.43 -2.49
N CYS A 192 12.85 16.90 -3.65
CA CYS A 192 14.25 17.03 -4.12
C CYS A 192 14.67 18.48 -4.33
N ALA A 193 13.76 19.38 -4.67
CA ALA A 193 14.03 20.82 -4.79
C ALA A 193 14.45 21.46 -3.45
N LEU A 194 14.21 20.80 -2.32
CA LEU A 194 14.61 21.27 -0.99
C LEU A 194 16.03 20.82 -0.57
N GLN A 195 16.83 20.26 -1.49
CA GLN A 195 18.16 19.70 -1.22
C GLN A 195 19.19 20.69 -0.66
N ASP A 196 18.96 22.00 -0.80
CA ASP A 196 19.83 23.04 -0.22
C ASP A 196 19.43 23.38 1.22
N LYS A 197 18.27 22.96 1.66
CA LYS A 197 17.70 23.24 3.00
C LYS A 197 17.76 22.03 3.94
N PHE A 198 17.77 20.81 3.39
CA PHE A 198 17.72 19.55 4.13
C PHE A 198 18.63 18.50 3.48
N GLU A 199 19.19 17.59 4.30
CA GLU A 199 19.82 16.37 3.79
C GLU A 199 18.70 15.39 3.35
N ILE A 200 18.51 15.21 2.05
CA ILE A 200 17.42 14.40 1.50
C ILE A 200 17.94 13.03 1.10
N THR A 201 17.24 11.99 1.56
CA THR A 201 17.47 10.59 1.19
C THR A 201 16.23 10.01 0.53
N ILE A 202 16.41 9.36 -0.62
CA ILE A 202 15.36 8.65 -1.35
C ILE A 202 15.70 7.16 -1.34
N VAL A 203 14.79 6.34 -0.81
CA VAL A 203 14.89 4.87 -0.82
C VAL A 203 13.86 4.31 -1.78
N GLY A 204 14.32 3.48 -2.72
CA GLY A 204 13.50 2.83 -3.73
C GLY A 204 14.00 3.05 -5.14
N GLU A 205 13.35 2.37 -6.06
CA GLU A 205 13.67 2.36 -7.49
C GLU A 205 12.47 2.86 -8.32
N GLY A 206 12.70 3.13 -9.60
CA GLY A 206 11.62 3.49 -10.51
C GLY A 206 12.07 4.25 -11.75
N PRO A 207 11.15 4.51 -12.68
CA PRO A 207 11.47 5.02 -14.02
C PRO A 207 12.06 6.44 -14.03
N ARG A 208 11.95 7.18 -12.94
CA ARG A 208 12.50 8.54 -12.83
C ARG A 208 13.84 8.62 -12.10
N LEU A 209 14.36 7.51 -11.55
CA LEU A 209 15.55 7.50 -10.72
C LEU A 209 16.76 8.15 -11.39
N ASN A 210 17.10 7.71 -12.62
CA ASN A 210 18.27 8.25 -13.35
C ASN A 210 18.13 9.75 -13.69
N ALA A 211 16.92 10.18 -14.02
CA ALA A 211 16.65 11.60 -14.29
C ALA A 211 16.82 12.46 -13.01
N TYR A 212 16.35 11.95 -11.88
CA TYR A 212 16.48 12.64 -10.60
C TYR A 212 17.91 12.66 -10.09
N ARG A 213 18.68 11.55 -10.23
CA ARG A 213 20.12 11.53 -9.89
C ARG A 213 20.92 12.59 -10.66
N LYS A 214 20.60 12.76 -11.96
CA LYS A 214 21.27 13.80 -12.79
C LYS A 214 20.89 15.23 -12.37
N LYS A 215 19.60 15.44 -12.00
CA LYS A 215 19.07 16.79 -11.70
C LYS A 215 19.40 17.25 -10.28
N TYR A 216 19.45 16.35 -9.30
CA TYR A 216 19.54 16.67 -7.86
C TYR A 216 20.78 16.04 -7.24
N SER A 217 21.94 16.70 -7.41
CA SER A 217 23.26 16.17 -7.04
C SER A 217 23.50 16.01 -5.53
N LYS A 218 22.76 16.78 -4.69
CA LYS A 218 22.89 16.70 -3.22
C LYS A 218 21.93 15.66 -2.58
N VAL A 219 20.99 15.10 -3.37
CA VAL A 219 20.07 14.08 -2.89
C VAL A 219 20.73 12.70 -2.90
N LYS A 220 20.63 11.96 -1.78
CA LYS A 220 21.13 10.58 -1.67
C LYS A 220 20.07 9.61 -2.17
N PHE A 221 20.42 8.73 -3.13
CA PHE A 221 19.55 7.68 -3.67
C PHE A 221 20.13 6.31 -3.33
N LEU A 222 19.46 5.56 -2.43
CA LEU A 222 19.98 4.32 -1.86
C LEU A 222 19.48 3.05 -2.59
N GLY A 223 18.55 3.17 -3.57
CA GLY A 223 17.92 1.99 -4.15
C GLY A 223 16.95 1.31 -3.17
N TYR A 224 16.69 0.01 -3.36
CA TYR A 224 15.85 -0.75 -2.43
C TYR A 224 16.59 -1.08 -1.14
N LEU A 225 15.92 -0.84 0.00
CA LEU A 225 16.32 -1.33 1.32
C LEU A 225 15.18 -2.17 1.91
N PHE A 226 15.51 -3.18 2.73
CA PHE A 226 14.56 -4.10 3.29
C PHE A 226 14.83 -4.39 4.78
N GLY A 227 13.82 -4.90 5.49
CA GLY A 227 13.93 -5.40 6.85
C GLY A 227 14.64 -4.42 7.80
N ARG A 228 15.62 -4.92 8.54
CA ARG A 228 16.34 -4.13 9.56
C ARG A 228 17.09 -2.94 8.99
N GLU A 229 17.68 -3.06 7.82
CA GLU A 229 18.42 -1.96 7.18
C GLU A 229 17.48 -0.78 6.86
N LEU A 230 16.28 -1.06 6.33
CA LEU A 230 15.26 -0.02 6.10
C LEU A 230 14.78 0.58 7.42
N ALA A 231 14.53 -0.24 8.45
CA ALA A 231 14.13 0.23 9.77
C ALA A 231 15.17 1.17 10.39
N ASP A 232 16.44 0.80 10.34
CA ASP A 232 17.54 1.61 10.85
C ASP A 232 17.70 2.91 10.06
N THR A 233 17.43 2.86 8.75
CA THR A 233 17.46 4.05 7.89
C THR A 233 16.31 5.00 8.26
N TYR A 234 15.07 4.52 8.49
CA TYR A 234 14.02 5.37 9.04
C TYR A 234 14.46 6.03 10.34
N ARG A 235 15.01 5.24 11.28
CA ARG A 235 15.40 5.70 12.61
C ARG A 235 16.51 6.77 12.60
N ALA A 236 17.40 6.72 11.63
CA ALA A 236 18.52 7.63 11.46
C ALA A 236 18.13 9.02 10.89
N HIS A 237 16.90 9.17 10.37
CA HIS A 237 16.38 10.42 9.83
C HIS A 237 15.51 11.17 10.84
N ASP A 238 15.18 12.43 10.56
CA ASP A 238 14.42 13.30 11.45
C ASP A 238 12.96 13.45 11.05
N VAL A 239 12.67 13.42 9.73
CA VAL A 239 11.32 13.57 9.16
C VAL A 239 11.15 12.62 7.97
N PHE A 240 10.00 11.95 7.92
CA PHE A 240 9.54 11.25 6.71
C PHE A 240 8.68 12.19 5.88
N CYS A 241 9.08 12.45 4.64
CA CYS A 241 8.29 13.29 3.72
C CYS A 241 7.56 12.42 2.70
N PHE A 242 6.23 12.59 2.62
CA PHE A 242 5.37 11.88 1.66
C PHE A 242 4.70 12.85 0.68
N PRO A 243 5.37 13.20 -0.43
CA PRO A 243 4.89 14.22 -1.35
C PRO A 243 3.85 13.72 -2.36
N SER A 244 3.40 12.45 -2.25
CA SER A 244 2.39 11.87 -3.14
C SER A 244 1.00 12.47 -2.89
N LYS A 245 0.24 12.66 -3.98
CA LYS A 245 -1.15 13.16 -3.96
C LYS A 245 -2.19 12.10 -4.35
N THR A 246 -1.78 10.86 -4.63
CA THR A 246 -2.65 9.86 -5.29
C THR A 246 -2.71 8.50 -4.60
N ASP A 247 -2.08 8.34 -3.46
CA ASP A 247 -2.12 7.07 -2.73
C ASP A 247 -3.44 6.86 -1.99
N THR A 248 -3.86 5.59 -1.88
CA THR A 248 -5.04 5.20 -1.10
C THR A 248 -4.74 5.07 0.38
N PHE A 249 -3.47 4.76 0.73
CA PHE A 249 -3.04 4.55 2.11
C PHE A 249 -1.59 5.05 2.31
N GLY A 250 -0.58 4.32 1.80
CA GLY A 250 0.84 4.61 2.00
C GLY A 250 1.40 3.89 3.23
N ILE A 251 1.59 2.57 3.11
CA ILE A 251 2.13 1.71 4.19
C ILE A 251 3.45 2.23 4.77
N VAL A 252 4.28 2.85 3.92
CA VAL A 252 5.57 3.43 4.31
C VAL A 252 5.44 4.56 5.36
N MET A 253 4.30 5.23 5.43
CA MET A 253 4.05 6.23 6.48
C MET A 253 3.88 5.57 7.84
N ILE A 254 3.16 4.44 7.92
CA ILE A 254 3.03 3.72 9.20
C ILE A 254 4.36 3.06 9.60
N GLU A 255 5.18 2.61 8.65
CA GLU A 255 6.54 2.13 8.90
C GLU A 255 7.40 3.24 9.51
N ALA A 256 7.38 4.44 8.95
CA ALA A 256 8.08 5.61 9.47
C ALA A 256 7.61 5.95 10.90
N LEU A 257 6.31 6.04 11.12
CA LEU A 257 5.72 6.36 12.42
C LEU A 257 6.06 5.33 13.49
N MET A 258 6.10 4.03 13.15
CA MET A 258 6.52 2.96 14.07
C MET A 258 8.01 3.00 14.38
N ASN A 259 8.80 3.77 13.63
CA ASN A 259 10.19 4.09 13.89
C ASN A 259 10.38 5.49 14.53
N ASP A 260 9.32 6.01 15.16
CA ASP A 260 9.33 7.35 15.80
C ASP A 260 9.71 8.48 14.83
N LEU A 261 9.36 8.35 13.56
CA LEU A 261 9.67 9.32 12.54
C LEU A 261 8.40 10.07 12.14
N PRO A 262 8.29 11.39 12.44
CA PRO A 262 7.11 12.17 12.11
C PRO A 262 6.95 12.34 10.61
N VAL A 263 5.69 12.43 10.16
CA VAL A 263 5.34 12.45 8.73
C VAL A 263 4.93 13.84 8.28
N ALA A 264 5.60 14.39 7.27
CA ALA A 264 5.21 15.59 6.52
C ALA A 264 4.54 15.18 5.21
N ALA A 265 3.28 15.55 4.99
CA ALA A 265 2.53 15.13 3.80
C ALA A 265 1.49 16.16 3.37
N TYR A 266 0.90 15.97 2.17
CA TYR A 266 -0.29 16.71 1.74
C TYR A 266 -1.56 16.17 2.43
N PRO A 267 -2.61 17.02 2.66
CA PRO A 267 -3.87 16.63 3.27
C PRO A 267 -4.79 15.92 2.27
N VAL A 268 -4.34 14.77 1.76
CA VAL A 268 -5.04 13.94 0.76
C VAL A 268 -5.35 12.56 1.32
N THR A 269 -6.17 11.77 0.58
CA THR A 269 -6.47 10.37 0.90
C THR A 269 -5.18 9.59 1.20
N GLY A 270 -5.20 8.79 2.23
CA GLY A 270 -4.04 8.10 2.79
C GLY A 270 -3.45 8.90 3.96
N PRO A 271 -2.69 9.98 3.74
CA PRO A 271 -2.15 10.80 4.82
C PRO A 271 -3.17 11.25 5.87
N ILE A 272 -4.38 11.71 5.46
CA ILE A 272 -5.43 12.16 6.41
C ILE A 272 -5.98 11.05 7.32
N ASP A 273 -5.79 9.78 6.94
CA ASP A 273 -6.24 8.63 7.74
C ASP A 273 -5.14 8.08 8.67
N ILE A 274 -3.89 8.47 8.44
CA ILE A 274 -2.71 7.92 9.12
C ILE A 274 -2.11 8.94 10.07
N VAL A 275 -1.93 10.17 9.61
CA VAL A 275 -1.20 11.23 10.33
C VAL A 275 -2.17 12.00 11.22
N GLU A 276 -1.87 12.05 12.51
CA GLU A 276 -2.52 12.95 13.45
C GLU A 276 -1.78 14.29 13.48
N HIS A 277 -2.40 15.29 12.86
CA HIS A 277 -1.82 16.62 12.69
C HIS A 277 -1.39 17.22 14.03
N GLY A 278 -0.15 17.68 14.11
CA GLY A 278 0.45 18.25 15.33
C GLY A 278 0.90 17.21 16.38
N LYS A 279 0.63 15.89 16.17
CA LYS A 279 1.05 14.83 17.10
C LYS A 279 2.03 13.85 16.47
N THR A 280 1.66 13.27 15.31
CA THR A 280 2.50 12.30 14.62
C THR A 280 3.07 12.84 13.31
N GLY A 281 2.72 14.07 12.94
CA GLY A 281 3.20 14.73 11.75
C GLY A 281 2.39 15.98 11.43
N TYR A 282 2.67 16.56 10.28
CA TYR A 282 1.99 17.76 9.78
C TYR A 282 1.45 17.55 8.37
N LEU A 283 0.19 17.94 8.17
CA LEU A 283 -0.51 17.91 6.89
C LEU A 283 -0.77 19.34 6.42
N GLY A 284 -0.32 19.68 5.22
CA GLY A 284 -0.51 21.01 4.64
C GLY A 284 -0.04 21.04 3.19
N HIS A 285 -0.34 22.14 2.49
CA HIS A 285 0.03 22.31 1.08
C HIS A 285 1.49 22.76 0.87
N ASP A 286 2.13 23.29 1.91
CA ASP A 286 3.55 23.63 1.92
C ASP A 286 4.34 22.52 2.64
N LEU A 287 5.07 21.71 1.87
CA LEU A 287 5.87 20.61 2.41
C LEU A 287 7.08 21.07 3.20
N GLU A 288 7.71 22.19 2.84
CA GLU A 288 8.82 22.74 3.62
C GLU A 288 8.34 23.15 5.02
N PHE A 289 7.24 23.88 5.08
CA PHE A 289 6.62 24.24 6.35
C PHE A 289 6.27 23.01 7.19
N ASN A 290 5.65 21.99 6.58
CA ASN A 290 5.29 20.75 7.26
C ASN A 290 6.53 20.02 7.81
N ILE A 291 7.62 19.94 7.04
CA ILE A 291 8.89 19.35 7.50
C ILE A 291 9.42 20.12 8.71
N ARG A 292 9.47 21.47 8.65
CA ARG A 292 9.95 22.30 9.76
C ARG A 292 9.10 22.15 11.02
N GLN A 293 7.79 21.97 10.90
CA GLN A 293 6.92 21.71 12.06
C GLN A 293 7.15 20.28 12.61
N CYS A 294 7.35 19.28 11.76
CA CYS A 294 7.67 17.91 12.18
C CYS A 294 8.95 17.86 13.03
N LEU A 295 9.97 18.68 12.72
CA LEU A 295 11.23 18.76 13.49
C LEU A 295 11.04 19.22 14.94
N LYS A 296 9.91 19.86 15.28
CA LYS A 296 9.56 20.34 16.63
C LYS A 296 8.86 19.27 17.47
N LEU A 297 8.40 18.17 16.86
CA LEU A 297 7.66 17.12 17.57
C LEU A 297 8.59 16.26 18.46
N ASP A 298 8.08 15.83 19.60
CA ASP A 298 8.73 14.84 20.46
C ASP A 298 8.60 13.45 19.84
N ARG A 299 9.64 13.01 19.16
CA ARG A 299 9.69 11.72 18.47
C ARG A 299 9.40 10.53 19.40
N LYS A 300 9.78 10.60 20.69
CA LYS A 300 9.59 9.49 21.66
C LYS A 300 8.11 9.20 21.95
N LYS A 301 7.21 10.12 21.62
CA LYS A 301 5.76 9.96 21.85
C LYS A 301 5.01 9.39 20.63
N ILE A 302 5.65 9.24 19.46
CA ILE A 302 4.98 8.87 18.21
C ILE A 302 4.60 7.39 18.22
N SER A 303 5.56 6.46 18.29
CA SER A 303 5.28 5.03 18.20
C SER A 303 4.45 4.50 19.37
N PRO A 304 4.66 4.93 20.65
CA PRO A 304 3.80 4.49 21.75
C PRO A 304 2.33 4.83 21.56
N PHE A 305 2.04 6.00 20.98
CA PHE A 305 0.68 6.43 20.66
C PHE A 305 -0.02 5.53 19.62
N LEU A 306 0.75 4.86 18.76
CA LEU A 306 0.25 4.09 17.61
C LEU A 306 0.37 2.57 17.78
N LYS A 307 1.02 2.09 18.83
CA LYS A 307 1.44 0.69 19.00
C LYS A 307 0.33 -0.35 18.77
N HIS A 308 -0.91 -0.05 19.12
CA HIS A 308 -2.05 -0.97 18.97
C HIS A 308 -2.84 -0.78 17.68
N ARG A 309 -2.56 0.28 16.92
CA ARG A 309 -3.35 0.65 15.73
C ARG A 309 -2.90 -0.14 14.49
N TRP A 310 -1.60 -0.45 14.36
CA TRP A 310 -1.00 -0.99 13.14
C TRP A 310 -0.39 -2.37 13.37
N SER A 311 -1.27 -3.40 13.41
CA SER A 311 -0.88 -4.79 13.67
C SER A 311 -1.37 -5.72 12.56
N TRP A 312 -0.48 -6.60 12.08
CA TRP A 312 -0.85 -7.64 11.13
C TRP A 312 -1.84 -8.66 11.71
N ASN A 313 -1.77 -8.94 13.01
CA ASN A 313 -2.75 -9.80 13.71
C ASN A 313 -4.16 -9.19 13.60
N THR A 314 -4.31 -7.89 13.85
CA THR A 314 -5.58 -7.16 13.68
C THR A 314 -6.04 -7.17 12.22
N CYS A 315 -5.12 -6.98 11.27
CA CYS A 315 -5.40 -7.05 9.83
C CYS A 315 -5.97 -8.43 9.43
N VAL A 316 -5.33 -9.52 9.85
CA VAL A 316 -5.77 -10.90 9.60
C VAL A 316 -7.12 -11.18 10.27
N LYS A 317 -7.31 -10.74 11.52
CA LYS A 317 -8.58 -10.90 12.24
C LYS A 317 -9.76 -10.25 11.50
N ILE A 318 -9.58 -9.02 11.01
CA ILE A 318 -10.62 -8.32 10.23
C ILE A 318 -10.92 -9.07 8.91
N LEU A 319 -9.88 -9.53 8.20
CA LEU A 319 -10.07 -10.33 6.98
C LEU A 319 -10.88 -11.58 7.25
N HIS A 320 -10.50 -12.37 8.27
CA HIS A 320 -11.19 -13.60 8.63
C HIS A 320 -12.63 -13.34 9.09
N GLN A 321 -12.88 -12.28 9.87
CA GLN A 321 -14.20 -11.90 10.30
C GLN A 321 -15.16 -11.71 9.11
N HIS A 322 -14.74 -10.96 8.09
CA HIS A 322 -15.57 -10.72 6.90
C HIS A 322 -15.63 -11.91 5.94
N LEU A 323 -14.59 -12.70 5.90
CA LEU A 323 -14.51 -13.86 4.99
C LEU A 323 -15.30 -15.06 5.50
N LEU A 324 -15.24 -15.32 6.82
CA LEU A 324 -15.80 -16.54 7.46
C LEU A 324 -17.17 -16.31 8.11
N SER A 325 -17.64 -15.05 8.23
CA SER A 325 -18.99 -14.79 8.76
C SER A 325 -20.04 -15.53 7.95
N SER A 326 -20.89 -16.28 8.63
CA SER A 326 -22.14 -16.78 8.09
C SER A 326 -23.07 -15.61 7.80
N HIS A 327 -23.77 -15.60 6.68
CA HIS A 327 -24.91 -14.72 6.46
C HIS A 327 -26.14 -15.32 7.07
#